data_fc88abded5506498a08d239876241319
#
_entry.id   fc88abded5506498a08d239876241319
#
_cell.length_a   1.000
_cell.length_b   1.000
_cell.length_c   1.000
_cell.angle_alpha   90.00
_cell.angle_beta   90.00
_cell.angle_gamma   90.00
#
_symmetry.space_group_name_H-M   'P 1'
#
loop_
_entity.id
_entity.type
_entity.pdbx_description
1 polymer ?
#
loop_
_entity_poly.entity_id
_entity_poly.type
_entity_poly.pdbx_seq_one_letter_code
_entity_poly.pdbx_strand_id
1 'polypeptide(L)'
;MRQSSTPNKVILAHRWKQHLRHKPYNAELSSKLYGDSSASKQMKVKTPRMTTIGHFFSKMSLSCKRINKNKIKISLPNDFCIFSNPETVIKLCGQAFSYFRKPHLESIHVRHTGIKKYSLGSEVLFGLSCAEGEKYREHNKLTPIALDGYLPENNDHESIIRDLGVISELNSVSATKVKTEQNPLLVHVFKSECLTHDTPSGLAKDKKNKTTDDVILHLNQCLKDYQLELKEEAAQRFRNCISEMLDNAVEHCKLTHPAWYVRSYLNSNGKDRFFELSIWNFGRSYADSFMKLDKDHFAREFVDKYIKKHRGLFDASSLYTVVALQGRVSSKNTNELDSRGQGTIVLIESFEKMYKELKALRPSIKGNNDSVMNLISGNTIIHFDGKFCSRTIPLDDGGERVIYPINSEQNLGIPPSRKHVLKMNNAYFPGAMINIRLPLTESIVSVA
;
A
#
# COMPACT_ATOMS: atom_id res chain seq x y z
N MET A 1 50.33 19.64 -31.97
CA MET A 1 50.02 18.19 -31.79
C MET A 1 49.98 17.88 -30.30
N ARG A 2 48.77 17.66 -29.71
CA ARG A 2 48.64 17.22 -28.34
C ARG A 2 48.64 15.68 -28.33
N GLN A 3 49.69 15.09 -27.77
CA GLN A 3 49.73 13.65 -27.52
C GLN A 3 48.62 13.27 -26.56
N SER A 4 47.68 12.43 -26.99
CA SER A 4 46.69 11.83 -26.14
C SER A 4 47.37 10.76 -25.28
N SER A 5 47.67 11.06 -24.03
CA SER A 5 48.13 10.07 -23.08
C SER A 5 46.98 9.10 -22.79
N THR A 6 47.16 7.82 -23.13
CA THR A 6 46.28 6.74 -22.76
C THR A 6 46.14 6.72 -21.24
N PRO A 7 44.90 6.76 -20.68
CA PRO A 7 44.71 6.78 -19.23
C PRO A 7 45.30 5.51 -18.58
N ASN A 8 45.99 5.69 -17.47
CA ASN A 8 46.60 4.60 -16.71
C ASN A 8 45.52 3.55 -16.36
N LYS A 9 45.78 2.28 -16.71
CA LYS A 9 44.85 1.13 -16.48
C LYS A 9 44.33 1.05 -15.05
N VAL A 10 45.13 1.48 -14.05
CA VAL A 10 44.75 1.50 -12.63
C VAL A 10 43.67 2.56 -12.37
N ILE A 11 43.76 3.73 -12.98
CA ILE A 11 42.75 4.82 -12.85
C ILE A 11 41.46 4.42 -13.55
N LEU A 12 41.54 3.77 -14.71
CA LEU A 12 40.35 3.22 -15.40
C LEU A 12 39.68 2.14 -14.57
N ALA A 13 40.42 1.21 -13.97
CA ALA A 13 39.89 0.17 -13.11
C ALA A 13 39.24 0.74 -11.85
N HIS A 14 39.79 1.81 -11.27
CA HIS A 14 39.21 2.47 -10.08
C HIS A 14 37.92 3.23 -10.42
N ARG A 15 37.88 3.97 -11.52
CA ARG A 15 36.67 4.64 -12.02
C ARG A 15 35.58 3.63 -12.38
N TRP A 16 35.97 2.50 -12.99
CA TRP A 16 35.05 1.42 -13.32
C TRP A 16 34.47 0.74 -12.07
N LYS A 17 35.27 0.51 -11.03
CA LYS A 17 34.79 0.02 -9.72
C LYS A 17 33.82 0.99 -9.03
N GLN A 18 34.04 2.29 -9.15
CA GLN A 18 33.11 3.30 -8.65
C GLN A 18 31.80 3.30 -9.44
N HIS A 19 31.87 3.18 -10.76
CA HIS A 19 30.69 3.13 -11.61
C HIS A 19 29.82 1.88 -11.35
N LEU A 20 30.46 0.73 -11.10
CA LEU A 20 29.77 -0.53 -10.75
C LEU A 20 29.13 -0.51 -9.35
N ARG A 21 29.60 0.34 -8.43
CA ARG A 21 28.96 0.51 -7.11
C ARG A 21 27.59 1.20 -7.18
N HIS A 22 27.26 1.85 -8.28
CA HIS A 22 26.02 2.59 -8.49
C HIS A 22 25.05 1.94 -9.47
N LYS A 23 25.42 0.81 -10.09
CA LYS A 23 24.53 0.01 -10.96
C LYS A 23 24.34 -1.40 -10.39
N PRO A 24 23.18 -2.03 -10.61
CA PRO A 24 23.01 -3.44 -10.25
C PRO A 24 24.06 -4.26 -11.00
N TYR A 25 24.83 -4.99 -10.24
CA TYR A 25 25.94 -5.79 -10.72
C TYR A 25 25.43 -6.91 -11.64
N ASN A 26 25.87 -6.92 -12.88
CA ASN A 26 25.61 -8.00 -13.82
C ASN A 26 26.83 -8.92 -13.84
N ALA A 27 26.75 -10.06 -13.15
CA ALA A 27 27.86 -11.01 -12.96
C ALA A 27 28.43 -11.56 -14.29
N GLU A 28 27.62 -11.63 -15.35
CA GLU A 28 28.06 -12.08 -16.67
C GLU A 28 28.99 -11.13 -17.40
N LEU A 29 28.92 -9.82 -17.09
CA LEU A 29 29.81 -8.82 -17.71
C LEU A 29 31.22 -8.85 -17.10
N SER A 30 31.37 -9.27 -15.84
CA SER A 30 32.68 -9.32 -15.18
C SER A 30 33.53 -10.49 -15.65
N SER A 31 32.93 -11.64 -15.99
CA SER A 31 33.66 -12.81 -16.48
C SER A 31 34.22 -12.64 -17.91
N LYS A 32 33.58 -11.76 -18.72
CA LYS A 32 34.04 -11.45 -20.07
C LYS A 32 35.16 -10.43 -20.14
N LEU A 33 35.38 -9.66 -19.07
CA LEU A 33 36.38 -8.57 -19.02
C LEU A 33 37.72 -8.98 -18.36
N TYR A 34 37.72 -10.03 -17.58
CA TYR A 34 38.91 -10.55 -16.92
C TYR A 34 39.13 -11.99 -17.37
N GLY A 35 39.87 -12.14 -18.50
CA GLY A 35 40.31 -13.45 -18.97
C GLY A 35 41.08 -14.21 -17.87
N ASP A 36 40.90 -15.50 -17.81
CA ASP A 36 41.46 -16.44 -16.85
C ASP A 36 42.94 -16.18 -16.53
N SER A 37 43.19 -15.77 -15.32
CA SER A 37 44.51 -15.94 -14.68
C SER A 37 44.33 -16.27 -13.22
N SER A 38 44.69 -17.53 -12.92
CA SER A 38 44.94 -18.10 -11.61
C SER A 38 43.78 -18.27 -10.63
N ALA A 39 43.58 -19.52 -10.28
CA ALA A 39 42.63 -20.02 -9.28
C ALA A 39 42.86 -19.44 -7.86
N SER A 40 42.38 -18.25 -7.62
CA SER A 40 42.02 -17.83 -6.27
C SER A 40 40.58 -18.23 -6.05
N LYS A 41 40.31 -19.06 -5.01
CA LYS A 41 38.97 -19.38 -4.56
C LYS A 41 38.18 -18.06 -4.34
N GLN A 42 37.46 -17.58 -5.35
CA GLN A 42 36.51 -16.51 -5.18
C GLN A 42 35.42 -17.04 -4.23
N MET A 43 35.43 -16.54 -3.00
CA MET A 43 34.26 -16.64 -2.13
C MET A 43 33.10 -16.05 -2.91
N LYS A 44 32.22 -16.90 -3.46
CA LYS A 44 30.94 -16.48 -4.03
C LYS A 44 30.22 -15.70 -2.92
N VAL A 45 30.23 -14.39 -2.99
CA VAL A 45 29.41 -13.55 -2.12
C VAL A 45 27.97 -13.96 -2.43
N LYS A 46 27.41 -14.80 -1.55
CA LYS A 46 26.00 -15.21 -1.66
C LYS A 46 25.16 -13.94 -1.61
N THR A 47 24.46 -13.64 -2.70
CA THR A 47 23.47 -12.54 -2.68
C THR A 47 22.49 -12.81 -1.55
N PRO A 48 22.24 -11.83 -0.67
CA PRO A 48 21.35 -12.03 0.46
C PRO A 48 19.96 -12.49 -0.03
N ARG A 49 19.44 -13.57 0.57
CA ARG A 49 18.11 -14.08 0.24
C ARG A 49 17.06 -13.16 0.84
N MET A 50 16.18 -12.66 0.00
CA MET A 50 15.09 -11.77 0.38
C MET A 50 13.76 -12.42 -0.04
N THR A 51 12.75 -12.32 0.83
CA THR A 51 11.39 -12.71 0.46
C THR A 51 10.86 -11.79 -0.63
N THR A 52 9.86 -12.22 -1.40
CA THR A 52 9.20 -11.36 -2.39
C THR A 52 8.65 -10.10 -1.74
N ILE A 53 8.02 -10.23 -0.57
CA ILE A 53 7.46 -9.10 0.19
C ILE A 53 8.57 -8.19 0.72
N GLY A 54 9.65 -8.74 1.28
CA GLY A 54 10.81 -7.98 1.71
C GLY A 54 11.44 -7.15 0.58
N HIS A 55 11.43 -7.67 -0.66
CA HIS A 55 11.88 -6.91 -1.82
C HIS A 55 11.02 -5.67 -2.07
N PHE A 56 9.70 -5.75 -1.84
CA PHE A 56 8.82 -4.59 -1.96
C PHE A 56 9.10 -3.56 -0.86
N PHE A 57 9.25 -3.98 0.40
CA PHE A 57 9.64 -3.05 1.48
C PHE A 57 10.96 -2.34 1.21
N SER A 58 11.92 -3.01 0.58
CA SER A 58 13.20 -2.38 0.22
C SER A 58 13.06 -1.20 -0.76
N LYS A 59 11.96 -1.12 -1.49
CA LYS A 59 11.66 -0.05 -2.45
C LYS A 59 10.86 1.11 -1.85
N MET A 60 10.28 0.94 -0.67
CA MET A 60 9.38 1.94 -0.07
C MET A 60 10.09 3.21 0.37
N SER A 61 11.37 3.12 0.75
CA SER A 61 12.17 4.30 1.11
C SER A 61 13.23 4.59 0.05
N LEU A 62 13.16 5.76 -0.56
CA LEU A 62 14.13 6.19 -1.57
C LEU A 62 15.46 6.69 -0.96
N SER A 63 15.49 6.90 0.37
CA SER A 63 16.67 7.35 1.08
C SER A 63 16.87 6.59 2.38
N CYS A 64 17.92 5.78 2.46
CA CYS A 64 18.35 5.14 3.72
C CYS A 64 19.64 5.80 4.20
N LYS A 65 19.61 6.38 5.39
CA LYS A 65 20.83 6.89 6.04
C LYS A 65 21.74 5.72 6.40
N ARG A 66 23.03 5.85 6.15
CA ARG A 66 24.03 4.92 6.68
C ARG A 66 24.06 5.06 8.21
N ILE A 67 23.70 4.02 8.92
CA ILE A 67 23.78 3.97 10.37
C ILE A 67 24.82 2.90 10.72
N ASN A 68 25.86 3.31 11.43
CA ASN A 68 26.93 2.41 11.90
C ASN A 68 26.74 2.03 13.38
N LYS A 69 25.51 2.15 13.88
CA LYS A 69 25.17 1.82 15.28
C LYS A 69 24.62 0.39 15.33
N ASN A 70 24.98 -0.34 16.38
CA ASN A 70 24.41 -1.65 16.69
C ASN A 70 23.07 -1.59 17.43
N LYS A 71 22.67 -0.40 17.92
CA LYS A 71 21.36 -0.13 18.54
C LYS A 71 20.69 1.05 17.84
N ILE A 72 19.43 0.88 17.45
CA ILE A 72 18.65 1.90 16.73
C ILE A 72 17.40 2.22 17.53
N LYS A 73 17.06 3.51 17.57
CA LYS A 73 15.79 4.00 18.09
C LYS A 73 14.95 4.53 16.94
N ILE A 74 13.76 3.97 16.78
CA ILE A 74 12.74 4.44 15.82
C ILE A 74 11.71 5.22 16.63
N SER A 75 11.70 6.55 16.49
CA SER A 75 10.63 7.39 17.05
C SER A 75 9.60 7.65 15.96
N LEU A 76 8.39 7.16 16.15
CA LEU A 76 7.30 7.42 15.22
C LEU A 76 6.84 8.88 15.36
N PRO A 77 6.40 9.54 14.29
CA PRO A 77 6.00 10.94 14.31
C PRO A 77 4.67 11.13 15.04
N ASN A 78 4.41 12.36 15.52
CA ASN A 78 3.14 12.71 16.15
C ASN A 78 1.92 12.46 15.23
N ASP A 79 2.12 12.59 13.93
CA ASP A 79 1.15 12.22 12.90
C ASP A 79 1.65 10.95 12.19
N PHE A 80 1.33 9.80 12.76
CA PHE A 80 1.59 8.47 12.20
C PHE A 80 0.29 7.90 11.61
N CYS A 81 -0.29 8.63 10.67
CA CYS A 81 -1.58 8.33 10.07
C CYS A 81 -1.47 8.27 8.54
N ILE A 82 -1.95 7.16 7.95
CA ILE A 82 -1.91 6.94 6.50
C ILE A 82 -2.80 7.92 5.73
N PHE A 83 -3.82 8.51 6.38
CA PHE A 83 -4.72 9.48 5.74
C PHE A 83 -4.11 10.88 5.66
N SER A 84 -3.41 11.33 6.69
CA SER A 84 -2.85 12.68 6.78
C SER A 84 -1.36 12.76 6.41
N ASN A 85 -0.58 11.68 6.60
CA ASN A 85 0.87 11.69 6.40
C ASN A 85 1.40 10.40 5.77
N PRO A 86 0.83 9.94 4.64
CA PRO A 86 1.16 8.65 4.01
C PRO A 86 2.62 8.54 3.56
N GLU A 87 3.21 9.63 3.05
CA GLU A 87 4.61 9.60 2.61
C GLU A 87 5.57 9.25 3.75
N THR A 88 5.38 9.86 4.92
CA THR A 88 6.22 9.60 6.10
C THR A 88 6.01 8.17 6.60
N VAL A 89 4.78 7.68 6.65
CA VAL A 89 4.46 6.31 7.06
C VAL A 89 5.17 5.29 6.15
N ILE A 90 4.98 5.38 4.84
CA ILE A 90 5.56 4.44 3.87
C ILE A 90 7.09 4.49 3.91
N LYS A 91 7.67 5.69 3.99
CA LYS A 91 9.11 5.87 4.14
C LYS A 91 9.65 5.19 5.40
N LEU A 92 8.97 5.35 6.54
CA LEU A 92 9.36 4.72 7.79
C LEU A 92 9.29 3.19 7.73
N CYS A 93 8.28 2.62 7.08
CA CYS A 93 8.20 1.18 6.86
C CYS A 93 9.41 0.67 6.05
N GLY A 94 9.77 1.32 4.95
CA GLY A 94 10.96 0.98 4.18
C GLY A 94 12.26 1.16 4.96
N GLN A 95 12.36 2.19 5.80
CA GLN A 95 13.51 2.41 6.67
C GLN A 95 13.61 1.35 7.77
N ALA A 96 12.50 0.99 8.42
CA ALA A 96 12.47 -0.08 9.43
C ALA A 96 12.99 -1.38 8.81
N PHE A 97 12.43 -1.82 7.69
CA PHE A 97 12.93 -3.00 6.97
C PHE A 97 14.43 -2.91 6.66
N SER A 98 14.92 -1.73 6.25
CA SER A 98 16.34 -1.53 5.94
C SER A 98 17.26 -1.71 7.15
N TYR A 99 16.77 -1.43 8.35
CA TYR A 99 17.53 -1.65 9.60
C TYR A 99 17.72 -3.13 9.89
N PHE A 100 16.69 -3.95 9.73
CA PHE A 100 16.79 -5.41 9.90
C PHE A 100 17.82 -6.05 8.96
N ARG A 101 18.09 -5.44 7.82
CA ARG A 101 19.11 -5.93 6.86
C ARG A 101 20.55 -5.71 7.31
N LYS A 102 20.80 -5.01 8.42
CA LYS A 102 22.16 -4.72 8.91
C LYS A 102 22.67 -5.87 9.77
N PRO A 103 23.78 -6.54 9.36
CA PRO A 103 24.26 -7.73 10.06
C PRO A 103 24.64 -7.48 11.54
N HIS A 104 25.22 -6.30 11.82
CA HIS A 104 25.74 -5.91 13.14
C HIS A 104 24.69 -5.29 14.06
N LEU A 105 23.42 -5.19 13.61
CA LEU A 105 22.38 -4.63 14.45
C LEU A 105 21.91 -5.63 15.50
N GLU A 106 21.93 -5.22 16.75
CA GLU A 106 21.58 -6.02 17.93
C GLU A 106 20.18 -5.71 18.45
N SER A 107 19.78 -4.43 18.42
CA SER A 107 18.47 -4.04 18.95
C SER A 107 17.84 -2.88 18.20
N ILE A 108 16.49 -2.91 18.13
CA ILE A 108 15.64 -1.83 17.66
C ILE A 108 14.68 -1.48 18.78
N HIS A 109 14.70 -0.22 19.20
CA HIS A 109 13.76 0.34 20.16
C HIS A 109 12.72 1.18 19.44
N VAL A 110 11.44 0.79 19.46
CA VAL A 110 10.34 1.52 18.83
C VAL A 110 9.59 2.35 19.86
N ARG A 111 9.38 3.62 19.56
CA ARG A 111 8.67 4.53 20.45
C ARG A 111 7.37 5.00 19.81
N HIS A 112 6.25 4.56 20.37
CA HIS A 112 4.89 5.01 20.01
C HIS A 112 4.38 6.17 20.88
N THR A 113 5.11 6.52 21.95
CA THR A 113 4.72 7.63 22.82
C THR A 113 4.74 8.95 22.05
N GLY A 114 3.72 9.78 22.26
CA GLY A 114 3.59 11.09 21.62
C GLY A 114 2.87 11.10 20.28
N ILE A 115 2.41 9.95 19.79
CA ILE A 115 1.56 9.88 18.60
C ILE A 115 0.19 10.48 18.95
N LYS A 116 -0.21 11.51 18.19
CA LYS A 116 -1.52 12.19 18.33
C LYS A 116 -2.52 11.73 17.28
N LYS A 117 -2.02 11.35 16.08
CA LYS A 117 -2.83 10.82 14.99
C LYS A 117 -2.25 9.50 14.52
N TYR A 118 -3.07 8.50 14.46
CA TYR A 118 -2.72 7.15 14.00
C TYR A 118 -3.81 6.61 13.09
N SER A 119 -3.52 5.52 12.42
CA SER A 119 -4.48 4.77 11.62
C SER A 119 -4.11 3.29 11.57
N LEU A 120 -5.11 2.46 11.34
CA LEU A 120 -4.93 1.02 11.14
C LEU A 120 -3.85 0.73 10.08
N GLY A 121 -4.00 1.33 8.89
CA GLY A 121 -3.08 1.09 7.78
C GLY A 121 -1.63 1.41 8.09
N SER A 122 -1.36 2.42 8.93
CA SER A 122 0.00 2.77 9.34
C SER A 122 0.62 1.70 10.24
N GLU A 123 -0.10 1.28 11.27
CA GLU A 123 0.38 0.32 12.26
C GLU A 123 0.59 -1.05 11.65
N VAL A 124 -0.34 -1.48 10.81
CA VAL A 124 -0.24 -2.79 10.14
C VAL A 124 0.91 -2.83 9.15
N LEU A 125 1.07 -1.79 8.32
CA LEU A 125 2.16 -1.75 7.34
C LEU A 125 3.53 -1.69 8.04
N PHE A 126 3.63 -0.95 9.15
CA PHE A 126 4.84 -0.91 9.96
C PHE A 126 5.14 -2.26 10.61
N GLY A 127 4.13 -2.91 11.20
CA GLY A 127 4.27 -4.24 11.78
C GLY A 127 4.73 -5.28 10.76
N LEU A 128 4.10 -5.30 9.59
CA LEU A 128 4.48 -6.20 8.49
C LEU A 128 5.92 -5.94 8.01
N SER A 129 6.37 -4.67 7.98
CA SER A 129 7.75 -4.34 7.59
C SER A 129 8.78 -4.90 8.58
N CYS A 130 8.46 -4.89 9.89
CA CYS A 130 9.29 -5.48 10.93
C CYS A 130 9.31 -7.01 10.82
N ALA A 131 8.14 -7.64 10.63
CA ALA A 131 8.03 -9.11 10.48
C ALA A 131 8.81 -9.62 9.25
N GLU A 132 8.72 -8.92 8.11
CA GLU A 132 9.51 -9.26 6.92
C GLU A 132 11.02 -9.02 7.16
N GLY A 133 11.36 -8.06 7.99
CA GLY A 133 12.73 -7.83 8.45
C GLY A 133 13.28 -9.01 9.24
N GLU A 134 12.51 -9.58 10.17
CA GLU A 134 12.88 -10.79 10.90
C GLU A 134 13.03 -12.00 9.97
N LYS A 135 12.09 -12.23 9.06
CA LYS A 135 12.22 -13.29 8.03
C LYS A 135 13.50 -13.14 7.20
N TYR A 136 13.86 -11.89 6.85
CA TYR A 136 15.12 -11.63 6.15
C TYR A 136 16.31 -12.08 6.96
N ARG A 137 16.36 -11.80 8.27
CA ARG A 137 17.45 -12.20 9.16
C ARG A 137 17.55 -13.72 9.29
N GLU A 138 16.42 -14.38 9.49
CA GLU A 138 16.34 -15.85 9.55
C GLU A 138 16.88 -16.50 8.26
N HIS A 139 16.39 -16.07 7.10
CA HIS A 139 16.81 -16.61 5.80
C HIS A 139 18.31 -16.41 5.52
N ASN A 140 18.90 -15.34 6.08
CA ASN A 140 20.31 -15.04 5.92
C ASN A 140 21.18 -15.49 7.12
N LYS A 141 20.60 -16.21 8.07
CA LYS A 141 21.28 -16.70 9.28
C LYS A 141 21.96 -15.58 10.07
N LEU A 142 21.35 -14.41 10.12
CA LEU A 142 21.80 -13.29 10.94
C LEU A 142 21.27 -13.46 12.36
N THR A 143 21.99 -12.91 13.34
CA THR A 143 21.56 -12.90 14.73
C THR A 143 20.19 -12.20 14.86
N PRO A 144 19.20 -12.78 15.56
CA PRO A 144 17.93 -12.11 15.83
C PRO A 144 18.14 -10.76 16.49
N ILE A 145 17.26 -9.79 16.17
CA ILE A 145 17.29 -8.46 16.78
C ILE A 145 16.38 -8.45 17.99
N ALA A 146 16.88 -7.90 19.11
CA ALA A 146 16.01 -7.56 20.23
C ALA A 146 15.11 -6.37 19.82
N LEU A 147 13.80 -6.61 19.72
CA LEU A 147 12.82 -5.57 19.47
C LEU A 147 12.07 -5.26 20.76
N ASP A 148 12.19 -4.03 21.22
CA ASP A 148 11.48 -3.50 22.37
C ASP A 148 10.91 -2.11 22.10
N GLY A 149 10.16 -1.55 23.02
CA GLY A 149 9.64 -0.19 22.84
C GLY A 149 8.65 0.25 23.90
N TYR A 150 8.15 1.48 23.69
CA TYR A 150 7.10 2.07 24.52
C TYR A 150 5.80 2.13 23.73
N LEU A 151 4.74 1.60 24.32
CA LEU A 151 3.37 1.67 23.79
C LEU A 151 2.78 3.07 24.04
N PRO A 152 1.75 3.46 23.27
CA PRO A 152 1.03 4.71 23.53
C PRO A 152 0.16 4.62 24.79
N GLU A 153 -0.20 5.75 25.35
CA GLU A 153 -1.13 5.84 26.49
C GLU A 153 -2.60 5.60 26.06
N ASN A 154 -2.88 5.74 24.77
CA ASN A 154 -4.21 5.55 24.24
C ASN A 154 -4.50 4.05 24.05
N ASN A 155 -5.48 3.52 24.78
CA ASN A 155 -5.84 2.10 24.78
C ASN A 155 -6.27 1.58 23.41
N ASP A 156 -7.02 2.36 22.63
CA ASP A 156 -7.47 1.94 21.29
C ASP A 156 -6.26 1.80 20.35
N HIS A 157 -5.33 2.73 20.42
CA HIS A 157 -4.11 2.68 19.65
C HIS A 157 -3.22 1.49 20.07
N GLU A 158 -3.08 1.29 21.36
CA GLU A 158 -2.34 0.14 21.90
C GLU A 158 -2.95 -1.19 21.41
N SER A 159 -4.28 -1.31 21.40
CA SER A 159 -4.97 -2.49 20.91
C SER A 159 -4.68 -2.77 19.43
N ILE A 160 -4.66 -1.75 18.57
CA ILE A 160 -4.26 -1.93 17.17
C ILE A 160 -2.83 -2.47 17.07
N ILE A 161 -1.90 -1.93 17.85
CA ILE A 161 -0.49 -2.36 17.84
C ILE A 161 -0.37 -3.82 18.27
N ARG A 162 -1.14 -4.25 19.29
CA ARG A 162 -1.12 -5.61 19.82
C ARG A 162 -1.76 -6.63 18.88
N ASP A 163 -2.94 -6.29 18.34
CA ASP A 163 -3.78 -7.27 17.66
C ASP A 163 -3.58 -7.29 16.13
N LEU A 164 -3.17 -6.19 15.54
CA LEU A 164 -2.99 -6.05 14.09
C LEU A 164 -1.64 -5.44 13.68
N GLY A 165 -0.97 -4.74 14.59
CA GLY A 165 0.28 -4.04 14.33
C GLY A 165 1.53 -4.89 14.60
N VAL A 166 2.59 -4.21 15.03
CA VAL A 166 3.94 -4.79 15.14
C VAL A 166 4.01 -6.01 16.07
N ILE A 167 3.24 -6.05 17.16
CA ILE A 167 3.25 -7.19 18.09
C ILE A 167 2.60 -8.40 17.43
N SER A 168 1.42 -8.24 16.82
CA SER A 168 0.73 -9.33 16.12
C SER A 168 1.56 -9.89 14.96
N GLU A 169 2.10 -9.01 14.12
CA GLU A 169 2.85 -9.44 12.93
C GLU A 169 4.16 -10.15 13.31
N LEU A 170 4.86 -9.70 14.34
CA LEU A 170 6.06 -10.39 14.85
C LEU A 170 5.73 -11.74 15.48
N ASN A 171 4.65 -11.84 16.26
CA ASN A 171 4.24 -13.11 16.87
C ASN A 171 3.86 -14.17 15.82
N SER A 172 3.50 -13.76 14.62
CA SER A 172 3.22 -14.68 13.50
C SER A 172 4.49 -15.31 12.90
N VAL A 173 5.65 -14.69 13.11
CA VAL A 173 6.93 -15.08 12.49
C VAL A 173 7.93 -15.64 13.51
N SER A 174 7.97 -15.06 14.70
CA SER A 174 8.97 -15.39 15.72
C SER A 174 8.56 -16.61 16.55
N ALA A 175 9.52 -17.53 16.80
CA ALA A 175 9.36 -18.60 17.77
C ALA A 175 9.22 -18.07 19.22
N THR A 176 9.67 -16.86 19.48
CA THR A 176 9.58 -16.19 20.78
C THR A 176 8.33 -15.31 20.80
N LYS A 177 7.22 -15.87 21.25
CA LYS A 177 5.96 -15.09 21.40
C LYS A 177 6.15 -14.00 22.46
N VAL A 178 5.89 -12.76 22.10
CA VAL A 178 5.73 -11.68 23.07
C VAL A 178 4.51 -12.01 23.93
N LYS A 179 4.74 -12.21 25.24
CA LYS A 179 3.64 -12.42 26.20
C LYS A 179 2.81 -11.14 26.24
N THR A 180 1.63 -11.18 25.67
CA THR A 180 0.64 -10.11 25.82
C THR A 180 -0.32 -10.53 26.90
N GLU A 181 -0.44 -9.74 27.97
CA GLU A 181 -1.61 -9.82 28.84
C GLU A 181 -2.82 -9.51 27.98
N GLN A 182 -3.76 -10.45 27.91
CA GLN A 182 -5.03 -10.22 27.22
C GLN A 182 -5.79 -9.15 28.00
N ASN A 183 -5.77 -7.93 27.50
CA ASN A 183 -6.68 -6.91 27.98
C ASN A 183 -8.04 -7.15 27.28
N PRO A 184 -9.11 -7.47 28.00
CA PRO A 184 -10.41 -7.80 27.40
C PRO A 184 -11.18 -6.57 26.93
N LEU A 185 -10.50 -5.54 26.45
CA LEU A 185 -11.17 -4.45 25.75
C LEU A 185 -11.78 -5.04 24.49
N LEU A 186 -13.07 -4.77 24.27
CA LEU A 186 -13.87 -5.17 23.11
C LEU A 186 -13.30 -4.53 21.84
N VAL A 187 -12.16 -5.02 21.38
CA VAL A 187 -11.55 -4.60 20.15
C VAL A 187 -11.88 -5.63 19.09
N HIS A 188 -12.71 -5.22 18.15
CA HIS A 188 -13.06 -6.05 17.02
C HIS A 188 -12.03 -5.86 15.92
N VAL A 189 -11.25 -6.90 15.68
CA VAL A 189 -10.20 -6.92 14.66
C VAL A 189 -10.45 -8.02 13.64
N PHE A 190 -10.14 -7.73 12.38
CA PHE A 190 -10.19 -8.70 11.31
C PHE A 190 -8.88 -8.71 10.54
N LYS A 191 -8.39 -9.91 10.24
CA LYS A 191 -7.16 -10.15 9.51
C LYS A 191 -7.39 -11.25 8.48
N SER A 192 -7.20 -10.95 7.20
CA SER A 192 -7.12 -11.93 6.11
C SER A 192 -6.01 -11.55 5.14
N GLU A 193 -5.36 -12.56 4.57
CA GLU A 193 -4.27 -12.38 3.64
C GLU A 193 -4.14 -13.57 2.70
N CYS A 194 -3.66 -13.32 1.48
CA CYS A 194 -3.25 -14.34 0.55
C CYS A 194 -1.77 -14.15 0.24
N LEU A 195 -0.96 -15.13 0.63
CA LEU A 195 0.48 -15.10 0.43
C LEU A 195 0.88 -16.03 -0.72
N THR A 196 1.91 -15.65 -1.41
CA THR A 196 2.35 -16.15 -2.71
C THR A 196 2.76 -17.64 -2.77
N HIS A 197 2.93 -18.31 -1.64
CA HIS A 197 3.49 -19.66 -1.62
C HIS A 197 2.50 -20.78 -1.27
N ASP A 198 1.33 -20.43 -0.73
CA ASP A 198 0.47 -21.42 -0.07
C ASP A 198 -0.84 -21.71 -0.83
N THR A 199 -1.11 -21.02 -1.96
CA THR A 199 -2.43 -21.13 -2.59
C THR A 199 -2.34 -21.38 -4.09
N PRO A 200 -2.71 -22.56 -4.59
CA PRO A 200 -2.96 -22.79 -6.01
C PRO A 200 -3.97 -21.80 -6.57
N SER A 201 -3.86 -21.41 -7.82
CA SER A 201 -4.67 -20.34 -8.45
C SER A 201 -6.19 -20.46 -8.28
N GLY A 202 -6.72 -21.70 -8.23
CA GLY A 202 -8.14 -21.95 -7.96
C GLY A 202 -8.56 -21.58 -6.53
N LEU A 203 -7.74 -21.93 -5.54
CA LEU A 203 -8.00 -21.63 -4.13
C LEU A 203 -7.88 -20.14 -3.81
N ALA A 204 -7.14 -19.36 -4.61
CA ALA A 204 -7.04 -17.91 -4.43
C ALA A 204 -8.37 -17.20 -4.68
N LYS A 205 -9.17 -17.67 -5.67
CA LYS A 205 -10.50 -17.12 -5.95
C LYS A 205 -11.49 -17.45 -4.84
N ASP A 206 -11.47 -18.68 -4.34
CA ASP A 206 -12.33 -19.09 -3.23
C ASP A 206 -11.99 -18.32 -1.96
N LYS A 207 -10.70 -18.13 -1.68
CA LYS A 207 -10.23 -17.35 -0.54
C LYS A 207 -10.65 -15.87 -0.65
N LYS A 208 -10.65 -15.28 -1.85
CA LYS A 208 -11.14 -13.93 -2.10
C LYS A 208 -12.62 -13.80 -1.73
N ASN A 209 -13.46 -14.65 -2.29
CA ASN A 209 -14.91 -14.62 -2.05
C ASN A 209 -15.20 -14.80 -0.54
N LYS A 210 -14.58 -15.80 0.07
CA LYS A 210 -14.68 -16.02 1.51
C LYS A 210 -14.24 -14.79 2.32
N THR A 211 -13.10 -14.17 1.96
CA THR A 211 -12.63 -12.98 2.68
C THR A 211 -13.62 -11.82 2.56
N THR A 212 -14.23 -11.64 1.40
CA THR A 212 -15.26 -10.61 1.19
C THR A 212 -16.45 -10.82 2.12
N ASP A 213 -16.96 -12.04 2.22
CA ASP A 213 -18.07 -12.38 3.11
C ASP A 213 -17.68 -12.29 4.58
N ASP A 214 -16.49 -12.76 4.93
CA ASP A 214 -15.95 -12.73 6.30
C ASP A 214 -15.81 -11.30 6.84
N VAL A 215 -15.42 -10.30 5.98
CA VAL A 215 -15.34 -8.88 6.38
C VAL A 215 -16.75 -8.35 6.73
N ILE A 216 -17.76 -8.68 5.94
CA ILE A 216 -19.15 -8.25 6.21
C ILE A 216 -19.66 -8.91 7.47
N LEU A 217 -19.41 -10.20 7.62
CA LEU A 217 -19.78 -10.94 8.84
C LEU A 217 -19.13 -10.33 10.09
N HIS A 218 -17.82 -10.05 10.01
CA HIS A 218 -17.08 -9.38 11.07
C HIS A 218 -17.67 -8.03 11.43
N LEU A 219 -17.96 -7.18 10.44
CA LEU A 219 -18.57 -5.88 10.68
C LEU A 219 -19.95 -6.00 11.35
N ASN A 220 -20.80 -6.93 10.90
CA ASN A 220 -22.09 -7.18 11.54
C ASN A 220 -21.94 -7.75 12.96
N GLN A 221 -20.96 -8.61 13.21
CA GLN A 221 -20.65 -9.09 14.56
C GLN A 221 -20.28 -7.94 15.49
N CYS A 222 -19.43 -7.03 15.02
CA CYS A 222 -19.04 -5.83 15.76
C CYS A 222 -20.25 -4.94 16.08
N LEU A 223 -21.19 -4.81 15.15
CA LEU A 223 -22.38 -3.98 15.28
C LEU A 223 -23.41 -4.58 16.23
N LYS A 224 -23.50 -5.92 16.30
CA LYS A 224 -24.42 -6.63 17.21
C LYS A 224 -24.21 -6.30 18.67
N ASP A 225 -22.97 -6.04 19.09
CA ASP A 225 -22.67 -5.63 20.47
C ASP A 225 -23.35 -4.31 20.86
N TYR A 226 -23.79 -3.56 19.86
CA TYR A 226 -24.52 -2.30 19.99
C TYR A 226 -26.00 -2.41 19.58
N GLN A 227 -26.50 -3.63 19.37
CA GLN A 227 -27.84 -3.90 18.85
C GLN A 227 -28.07 -3.26 17.47
N LEU A 228 -27.06 -3.30 16.64
CA LEU A 228 -27.03 -2.67 15.34
C LEU A 228 -26.63 -3.69 14.27
N GLU A 229 -27.06 -3.45 13.03
CA GLU A 229 -26.61 -4.20 11.85
C GLU A 229 -26.50 -3.31 10.61
N LEU A 230 -25.73 -3.75 9.62
CA LEU A 230 -25.69 -3.08 8.32
C LEU A 230 -27.00 -3.33 7.56
N LYS A 231 -27.56 -2.27 6.97
CA LYS A 231 -28.61 -2.44 5.96
C LYS A 231 -28.09 -3.32 4.83
N GLU A 232 -28.92 -4.23 4.30
CA GLU A 232 -28.52 -5.18 3.25
C GLU A 232 -27.90 -4.48 2.01
N GLU A 233 -28.47 -3.33 1.61
CA GLU A 233 -27.92 -2.54 0.52
C GLU A 233 -26.51 -1.99 0.80
N ALA A 234 -26.23 -1.61 2.05
CA ALA A 234 -24.90 -1.19 2.47
C ALA A 234 -23.94 -2.38 2.51
N ALA A 235 -24.36 -3.52 3.04
CA ALA A 235 -23.59 -4.75 3.03
C ALA A 235 -23.21 -5.17 1.61
N GLN A 236 -24.16 -5.13 0.66
CA GLN A 236 -23.90 -5.48 -0.73
C GLN A 236 -22.92 -4.51 -1.41
N ARG A 237 -23.01 -3.20 -1.12
CA ARG A 237 -22.05 -2.22 -1.62
C ARG A 237 -20.63 -2.48 -1.09
N PHE A 238 -20.51 -2.81 0.20
CA PHE A 238 -19.23 -3.20 0.78
C PHE A 238 -18.67 -4.48 0.15
N ARG A 239 -19.50 -5.50 -0.06
CA ARG A 239 -19.09 -6.74 -0.76
C ARG A 239 -18.50 -6.42 -2.14
N ASN A 240 -19.23 -5.63 -2.94
CA ASN A 240 -18.77 -5.24 -4.28
C ASN A 240 -17.45 -4.49 -4.20
N CYS A 241 -17.35 -3.50 -3.31
CA CYS A 241 -16.14 -2.71 -3.09
C CYS A 241 -14.92 -3.60 -2.76
N ILE A 242 -15.05 -4.49 -1.77
CA ILE A 242 -13.95 -5.37 -1.34
C ILE A 242 -13.60 -6.36 -2.45
N SER A 243 -14.60 -6.96 -3.09
CA SER A 243 -14.39 -7.90 -4.18
C SER A 243 -13.57 -7.28 -5.31
N GLU A 244 -13.94 -6.08 -5.74
CA GLU A 244 -13.24 -5.36 -6.80
C GLU A 244 -11.80 -5.00 -6.42
N MET A 245 -11.57 -4.60 -5.17
CA MET A 245 -10.21 -4.35 -4.69
C MET A 245 -9.34 -5.60 -4.71
N LEU A 246 -9.90 -6.74 -4.30
CA LEU A 246 -9.19 -8.01 -4.30
C LEU A 246 -9.00 -8.55 -5.73
N ASP A 247 -9.95 -8.33 -6.64
CA ASP A 247 -9.78 -8.67 -8.06
C ASP A 247 -8.64 -7.85 -8.68
N ASN A 248 -8.60 -6.56 -8.43
CA ASN A 248 -7.49 -5.72 -8.86
C ASN A 248 -6.15 -6.20 -8.29
N ALA A 249 -6.14 -6.63 -7.03
CA ALA A 249 -4.94 -7.17 -6.38
C ALA A 249 -4.46 -8.48 -7.05
N VAL A 250 -5.36 -9.37 -7.40
CA VAL A 250 -5.04 -10.64 -8.07
C VAL A 250 -4.64 -10.41 -9.53
N GLU A 251 -5.40 -9.59 -10.25
CA GLU A 251 -5.25 -9.46 -11.69
C GLU A 251 -4.09 -8.56 -12.13
N HIS A 252 -3.81 -7.49 -11.38
CA HIS A 252 -2.87 -6.45 -11.80
C HIS A 252 -1.51 -6.51 -11.12
N CYS A 253 -1.32 -7.33 -10.08
CA CYS A 253 -0.04 -7.43 -9.37
C CYS A 253 1.11 -7.94 -10.25
N LYS A 254 0.82 -8.69 -11.32
CA LYS A 254 1.82 -9.34 -12.20
C LYS A 254 2.84 -10.19 -11.44
N LEU A 255 2.46 -10.73 -10.32
CA LEU A 255 3.20 -11.74 -9.58
C LEU A 255 2.68 -13.12 -10.00
N THR A 256 3.56 -14.12 -9.96
CA THR A 256 3.19 -15.53 -10.21
C THR A 256 2.10 -15.97 -9.21
N HIS A 257 2.18 -15.43 -8.01
CA HIS A 257 1.19 -15.61 -6.96
C HIS A 257 0.83 -14.24 -6.38
N PRO A 258 -0.45 -13.86 -6.31
CA PRO A 258 -0.85 -12.58 -5.77
C PRO A 258 -0.58 -12.52 -4.26
N ALA A 259 -0.12 -11.36 -3.81
CA ALA A 259 0.04 -11.06 -2.39
C ALA A 259 -0.88 -9.90 -2.03
N TRP A 260 -1.95 -10.19 -1.30
CA TRP A 260 -2.86 -9.17 -0.81
C TRP A 260 -3.18 -9.38 0.67
N TYR A 261 -3.57 -8.28 1.30
CA TYR A 261 -3.85 -8.19 2.71
C TYR A 261 -5.13 -7.38 2.94
N VAL A 262 -5.95 -7.84 3.86
CA VAL A 262 -7.15 -7.14 4.34
C VAL A 262 -7.04 -7.04 5.85
N ARG A 263 -7.19 -5.85 6.39
CA ARG A 263 -7.26 -5.60 7.83
C ARG A 263 -8.42 -4.67 8.10
N SER A 264 -9.20 -4.95 9.10
CA SER A 264 -10.20 -4.01 9.58
C SER A 264 -10.21 -3.94 11.09
N TYR A 265 -10.67 -2.80 11.59
CA TYR A 265 -10.74 -2.47 12.99
C TYR A 265 -11.98 -1.62 13.24
N LEU A 266 -12.72 -1.96 14.27
CA LEU A 266 -13.82 -1.16 14.76
C LEU A 266 -13.41 -0.52 16.09
N ASN A 267 -13.35 0.82 16.13
CA ASN A 267 -13.28 1.54 17.37
C ASN A 267 -14.66 1.58 18.01
N SER A 268 -14.82 0.85 19.10
CA SER A 268 -16.07 0.76 19.85
C SER A 268 -16.14 1.74 21.03
N ASN A 269 -15.02 2.32 21.42
CA ASN A 269 -14.90 3.16 22.60
C ASN A 269 -15.12 4.64 22.26
N GLY A 270 -16.08 5.29 22.95
CA GLY A 270 -16.23 6.72 22.99
C GLY A 270 -17.24 7.32 22.01
N LYS A 271 -17.20 8.66 21.93
CA LYS A 271 -18.11 9.47 21.10
C LYS A 271 -17.80 9.36 19.59
N ASP A 272 -16.60 8.91 19.24
CA ASP A 272 -16.07 8.89 17.88
C ASP A 272 -15.89 7.46 17.39
N ARG A 273 -17.01 6.73 17.28
CA ARG A 273 -17.01 5.38 16.72
C ARG A 273 -16.70 5.42 15.24
N PHE A 274 -15.70 4.68 14.81
CA PHE A 274 -15.38 4.55 13.40
C PHE A 274 -14.92 3.13 13.05
N PHE A 275 -15.17 2.75 11.82
CA PHE A 275 -14.64 1.56 11.20
C PHE A 275 -13.49 1.94 10.28
N GLU A 276 -12.36 1.28 10.42
CA GLU A 276 -11.25 1.39 9.45
C GLU A 276 -11.07 0.06 8.72
N LEU A 277 -10.88 0.18 7.42
CA LEU A 277 -10.55 -0.90 6.51
C LEU A 277 -9.31 -0.51 5.71
N SER A 278 -8.32 -1.39 5.70
CA SER A 278 -7.12 -1.26 4.86
C SER A 278 -6.98 -2.51 4.01
N ILE A 279 -6.95 -2.31 2.70
CA ILE A 279 -6.70 -3.37 1.73
C ILE A 279 -5.52 -2.96 0.87
N TRP A 280 -4.55 -3.86 0.72
CA TRP A 280 -3.42 -3.60 -0.17
C TRP A 280 -2.89 -4.86 -0.81
N ASN A 281 -2.25 -4.67 -1.94
CA ASN A 281 -1.47 -5.69 -2.61
C ASN A 281 -0.08 -5.16 -2.95
N PHE A 282 0.86 -6.07 -3.01
CA PHE A 282 2.18 -5.80 -3.57
C PHE A 282 2.24 -6.23 -5.04
N GLY A 283 3.05 -5.52 -5.83
CA GLY A 283 3.22 -5.78 -7.25
C GLY A 283 3.42 -4.52 -8.07
N ARG A 284 2.75 -4.43 -9.21
CA ARG A 284 2.76 -3.23 -10.04
C ARG A 284 1.87 -2.15 -9.45
N SER A 285 2.33 -0.90 -9.53
CA SER A 285 1.46 0.26 -9.31
C SER A 285 0.51 0.46 -10.50
N TYR A 286 -0.54 1.24 -10.30
CA TYR A 286 -1.43 1.64 -11.40
C TYR A 286 -0.64 2.33 -12.52
N ALA A 287 0.22 3.29 -12.16
CA ALA A 287 1.05 3.98 -13.14
C ALA A 287 1.95 3.02 -13.94
N ASP A 288 2.64 2.07 -13.26
CA ASP A 288 3.50 1.10 -13.95
C ASP A 288 2.73 0.19 -14.91
N SER A 289 1.47 -0.09 -14.61
CA SER A 289 0.62 -0.93 -15.46
C SER A 289 0.35 -0.25 -16.80
N PHE A 290 0.15 1.09 -16.81
CA PHE A 290 -0.11 1.86 -18.02
C PHE A 290 1.14 2.32 -18.73
N MET A 291 2.20 2.70 -18.01
CA MET A 291 3.47 3.11 -18.63
C MET A 291 4.12 2.01 -19.46
N LYS A 292 3.85 0.75 -19.12
CA LYS A 292 4.42 -0.44 -19.78
C LYS A 292 3.51 -1.03 -20.86
N LEU A 293 2.41 -0.36 -21.21
CA LEU A 293 1.56 -0.77 -22.33
C LEU A 293 2.30 -0.62 -23.65
N ASP A 294 2.07 -1.57 -24.56
CA ASP A 294 2.54 -1.48 -25.93
C ASP A 294 1.94 -0.26 -26.63
N LYS A 295 2.66 0.28 -27.62
CA LYS A 295 2.23 1.49 -28.35
C LYS A 295 0.87 1.31 -29.02
N ASP A 296 0.58 0.11 -29.49
CA ASP A 296 -0.63 -0.25 -30.24
C ASP A 296 -1.78 -0.71 -29.31
N HIS A 297 -1.58 -0.61 -27.98
CA HIS A 297 -2.62 -1.01 -27.04
C HIS A 297 -3.81 -0.05 -27.08
N PHE A 298 -5.02 -0.58 -27.18
CA PHE A 298 -6.27 0.19 -27.29
C PHE A 298 -6.40 1.33 -26.27
N ALA A 299 -6.14 1.07 -25.00
CA ALA A 299 -6.22 2.10 -23.95
C ALA A 299 -5.21 3.24 -24.13
N ARG A 300 -4.20 3.08 -25.00
CA ARG A 300 -3.08 4.01 -25.13
C ARG A 300 -3.52 5.37 -25.66
N GLU A 301 -4.41 5.39 -26.63
CA GLU A 301 -4.90 6.64 -27.22
C GLU A 301 -5.54 7.56 -26.18
N PHE A 302 -6.46 7.03 -25.39
CA PHE A 302 -7.13 7.78 -24.33
C PHE A 302 -6.12 8.23 -23.24
N VAL A 303 -5.26 7.32 -22.81
CA VAL A 303 -4.24 7.57 -21.79
C VAL A 303 -3.27 8.66 -22.24
N ASP A 304 -2.68 8.53 -23.44
CA ASP A 304 -1.69 9.49 -23.94
C ASP A 304 -2.29 10.86 -24.21
N LYS A 305 -3.54 10.93 -24.66
CA LYS A 305 -4.27 12.18 -24.84
C LYS A 305 -4.42 12.93 -23.52
N TYR A 306 -4.81 12.22 -22.45
CA TYR A 306 -4.92 12.80 -21.10
C TYR A 306 -3.55 13.25 -20.56
N ILE A 307 -2.54 12.40 -20.64
CA ILE A 307 -1.18 12.71 -20.18
C ILE A 307 -0.63 13.93 -20.94
N LYS A 308 -0.73 13.96 -22.27
CA LYS A 308 -0.26 15.08 -23.10
C LYS A 308 -0.92 16.40 -22.71
N LYS A 309 -2.22 16.36 -22.40
CA LYS A 309 -2.99 17.55 -22.04
C LYS A 309 -2.57 18.18 -20.71
N HIS A 310 -2.20 17.34 -19.72
CA HIS A 310 -1.90 17.80 -18.36
C HIS A 310 -0.40 17.74 -18.01
N ARG A 311 0.43 17.35 -18.97
CA ARG A 311 1.89 17.30 -18.83
C ARG A 311 2.45 18.68 -18.45
N GLY A 312 3.35 18.71 -17.44
CA GLY A 312 3.90 19.96 -16.91
C GLY A 312 3.12 20.56 -15.73
N LEU A 313 1.84 20.19 -15.55
CA LEU A 313 1.05 20.59 -14.39
C LEU A 313 1.13 19.53 -13.27
N PHE A 314 1.25 18.27 -13.64
CA PHE A 314 1.35 17.11 -12.75
C PHE A 314 2.46 16.17 -13.18
N ASP A 315 2.95 15.38 -12.23
CA ASP A 315 3.82 14.25 -12.48
C ASP A 315 3.13 13.19 -13.35
N ALA A 316 3.85 12.61 -14.30
CA ALA A 316 3.26 11.63 -15.21
C ALA A 316 2.67 10.41 -14.48
N SER A 317 3.36 9.92 -13.43
CA SER A 317 2.87 8.80 -12.63
C SER A 317 1.53 9.11 -11.95
N SER A 318 1.35 10.33 -11.45
CA SER A 318 0.09 10.78 -10.87
C SER A 318 -1.03 10.83 -11.91
N LEU A 319 -0.72 11.32 -13.11
CA LEU A 319 -1.70 11.36 -14.20
C LEU A 319 -2.09 9.95 -14.66
N TYR A 320 -1.13 9.02 -14.79
CA TYR A 320 -1.41 7.62 -15.09
C TYR A 320 -2.31 6.98 -14.03
N THR A 321 -2.06 7.29 -12.76
CA THR A 321 -2.91 6.78 -11.66
C THR A 321 -4.33 7.33 -11.75
N VAL A 322 -4.51 8.62 -12.04
CA VAL A 322 -5.84 9.23 -12.23
C VAL A 322 -6.58 8.60 -13.42
N VAL A 323 -5.88 8.37 -14.54
CA VAL A 323 -6.48 7.70 -15.72
C VAL A 323 -6.94 6.28 -15.39
N ALA A 324 -6.16 5.55 -14.59
CA ALA A 324 -6.50 4.20 -14.17
C ALA A 324 -7.79 4.10 -13.35
N LEU A 325 -8.26 5.22 -12.78
CA LEU A 325 -9.52 5.28 -12.02
C LEU A 325 -10.74 5.48 -12.92
N GLN A 326 -10.56 5.77 -14.21
CA GLN A 326 -11.68 6.02 -15.11
C GLN A 326 -12.35 4.73 -15.54
N GLY A 327 -13.67 4.75 -15.65
CA GLY A 327 -14.44 3.59 -16.12
C GLY A 327 -14.05 3.17 -17.53
N ARG A 328 -14.11 1.88 -17.80
CA ARG A 328 -13.68 1.25 -19.06
C ARG A 328 -12.23 1.52 -19.45
N VAL A 329 -11.37 1.84 -18.48
CA VAL A 329 -9.94 2.04 -18.69
C VAL A 329 -9.16 0.99 -17.90
N SER A 330 -8.65 -0.01 -18.59
CA SER A 330 -7.83 -1.06 -17.99
C SER A 330 -6.62 -1.36 -18.88
N SER A 331 -5.50 -1.64 -18.26
CA SER A 331 -4.31 -2.12 -18.97
C SER A 331 -4.48 -3.52 -19.56
N LYS A 332 -5.64 -4.14 -19.41
CA LYS A 332 -6.00 -5.46 -19.95
C LYS A 332 -7.11 -5.38 -21.00
N ASN A 333 -7.63 -4.21 -21.30
CA ASN A 333 -8.63 -4.07 -22.36
C ASN A 333 -8.01 -4.43 -23.70
N THR A 334 -8.71 -5.25 -24.46
CA THR A 334 -8.27 -5.72 -25.78
C THR A 334 -8.95 -4.99 -26.93
N ASN A 335 -10.13 -4.41 -26.67
CA ASN A 335 -10.92 -3.64 -27.63
C ASN A 335 -11.88 -2.67 -26.91
N GLU A 336 -12.60 -1.87 -27.68
CA GLU A 336 -13.56 -0.86 -27.19
C GLU A 336 -14.76 -1.44 -26.44
N LEU A 337 -15.18 -2.64 -26.81
CA LEU A 337 -16.32 -3.33 -26.20
C LEU A 337 -15.96 -4.01 -24.89
N ASP A 338 -14.66 -4.03 -24.52
CA ASP A 338 -14.20 -4.65 -23.29
C ASP A 338 -14.66 -3.83 -22.08
N SER A 339 -15.49 -4.43 -21.25
CA SER A 339 -16.06 -3.80 -20.06
C SER A 339 -15.10 -3.76 -18.84
N ARG A 340 -13.88 -4.29 -18.97
CA ARG A 340 -12.89 -4.27 -17.91
C ARG A 340 -12.51 -2.83 -17.52
N GLY A 341 -12.10 -2.66 -16.27
CA GLY A 341 -11.78 -1.33 -15.71
C GLY A 341 -12.97 -0.67 -15.03
N GLN A 342 -14.03 -1.42 -14.75
CA GLN A 342 -15.16 -0.93 -13.96
C GLN A 342 -14.89 -1.01 -12.45
N GLY A 343 -14.02 -1.91 -12.00
CA GLY A 343 -13.85 -2.21 -10.58
C GLY A 343 -13.47 -1.03 -9.72
N THR A 344 -12.49 -0.24 -10.15
CA THR A 344 -12.07 0.93 -9.37
C THR A 344 -13.15 2.02 -9.35
N ILE A 345 -13.92 2.18 -10.42
CA ILE A 345 -15.01 3.17 -10.43
C ILE A 345 -16.17 2.72 -9.55
N VAL A 346 -16.49 1.42 -9.53
CA VAL A 346 -17.51 0.85 -8.63
C VAL A 346 -17.13 1.08 -7.16
N LEU A 347 -15.86 0.93 -6.81
CA LEU A 347 -15.35 1.29 -5.49
C LEU A 347 -15.59 2.75 -5.16
N ILE A 348 -15.24 3.66 -6.08
CA ILE A 348 -15.40 5.12 -5.90
C ILE A 348 -16.88 5.46 -5.74
N GLU A 349 -17.76 4.97 -6.61
CA GLU A 349 -19.21 5.20 -6.54
C GLU A 349 -19.81 4.64 -5.23
N SER A 350 -19.34 3.46 -4.80
CA SER A 350 -19.77 2.88 -3.53
C SER A 350 -19.37 3.75 -2.34
N PHE A 351 -18.13 4.25 -2.33
CA PHE A 351 -17.66 5.18 -1.30
C PHE A 351 -18.44 6.51 -1.34
N GLU A 352 -18.68 7.09 -2.53
CA GLU A 352 -19.46 8.32 -2.68
C GLU A 352 -20.88 8.18 -2.13
N LYS A 353 -21.52 7.04 -2.40
CA LYS A 353 -22.87 6.76 -1.92
C LYS A 353 -22.90 6.63 -0.41
N MET A 354 -21.95 5.88 0.17
CA MET A 354 -21.80 5.80 1.62
C MET A 354 -21.53 7.17 2.26
N TYR A 355 -20.64 7.96 1.66
CA TYR A 355 -20.33 9.31 2.12
C TYR A 355 -21.58 10.21 2.13
N LYS A 356 -22.37 10.23 1.03
CA LYS A 356 -23.59 11.02 0.92
C LYS A 356 -24.64 10.60 1.94
N GLU A 357 -24.84 9.30 2.13
CA GLU A 357 -25.78 8.76 3.12
C GLU A 357 -25.37 9.16 4.54
N LEU A 358 -24.10 8.97 4.92
CA LEU A 358 -23.59 9.35 6.23
C LEU A 358 -23.69 10.87 6.48
N LYS A 359 -23.41 11.68 5.46
CA LYS A 359 -23.52 13.14 5.55
C LYS A 359 -24.97 13.62 5.66
N ALA A 360 -25.92 12.97 4.98
CA ALA A 360 -27.34 13.28 5.08
C ALA A 360 -27.89 13.00 6.47
N LEU A 361 -27.38 11.95 7.14
CA LEU A 361 -27.76 11.59 8.50
C LEU A 361 -27.13 12.52 9.56
N ARG A 362 -26.07 13.26 9.23
CA ARG A 362 -25.34 14.13 10.15
C ARG A 362 -25.02 15.52 9.57
N PRO A 363 -26.02 16.38 9.31
CA PRO A 363 -25.76 17.68 8.69
C PRO A 363 -24.95 18.67 9.57
N SER A 364 -24.85 18.42 10.88
CA SER A 364 -24.35 19.39 11.88
C SER A 364 -22.96 19.09 12.44
N ILE A 365 -22.30 17.98 12.09
CA ILE A 365 -20.97 17.68 12.62
C ILE A 365 -19.89 18.27 11.72
N LYS A 366 -19.43 19.46 12.08
CA LYS A 366 -18.18 20.02 11.56
C LYS A 366 -17.04 19.43 12.40
N GLY A 367 -16.22 18.55 11.81
CA GLY A 367 -15.04 18.05 12.52
C GLY A 367 -14.37 16.88 11.80
N ASN A 368 -13.30 16.38 12.38
CA ASN A 368 -12.40 15.32 11.88
C ASN A 368 -13.04 13.91 11.70
N ASN A 369 -14.37 13.80 11.81
CA ASN A 369 -15.12 12.53 11.78
C ASN A 369 -15.83 12.28 10.45
N ASP A 370 -15.43 12.94 9.38
CA ASP A 370 -15.97 12.66 8.05
C ASP A 370 -15.44 11.33 7.52
N SER A 371 -16.26 10.67 6.70
CA SER A 371 -15.82 9.53 5.91
C SER A 371 -14.65 9.94 5.02
N VAL A 372 -13.60 9.18 5.04
CA VAL A 372 -12.41 9.45 4.23
C VAL A 372 -11.89 8.16 3.62
N MET A 373 -11.50 8.24 2.35
CA MET A 373 -10.78 7.17 1.67
C MET A 373 -9.51 7.75 1.06
N ASN A 374 -8.44 6.96 1.05
CA ASN A 374 -7.29 7.25 0.19
C ASN A 374 -6.88 6.02 -0.61
N LEU A 375 -6.36 6.29 -1.80
CA LEU A 375 -5.71 5.31 -2.66
C LEU A 375 -4.25 5.72 -2.80
N ILE A 376 -3.35 4.79 -2.52
CA ILE A 376 -1.91 4.97 -2.64
C ILE A 376 -1.38 3.94 -3.62
N SER A 377 -0.70 4.40 -4.67
CA SER A 377 -0.09 3.50 -5.65
C SER A 377 1.14 4.14 -6.28
N GLY A 378 2.25 3.41 -6.26
CA GLY A 378 3.52 3.98 -6.69
C GLY A 378 3.94 5.15 -5.80
N ASN A 379 4.17 6.31 -6.40
CA ASN A 379 4.44 7.57 -5.70
C ASN A 379 3.21 8.49 -5.62
N THR A 380 2.02 8.00 -5.95
CA THR A 380 0.79 8.80 -6.03
C THR A 380 -0.15 8.48 -4.88
N ILE A 381 -0.75 9.51 -4.33
CA ILE A 381 -1.81 9.47 -3.34
C ILE A 381 -3.03 10.18 -3.92
N ILE A 382 -4.19 9.56 -3.82
CA ILE A 382 -5.47 10.18 -4.17
C ILE A 382 -6.36 10.17 -2.94
N HIS A 383 -6.84 11.34 -2.55
CA HIS A 383 -7.76 11.54 -1.43
C HIS A 383 -9.20 11.67 -1.92
N PHE A 384 -10.09 10.97 -1.23
CA PHE A 384 -11.53 11.01 -1.44
C PHE A 384 -12.17 11.48 -0.13
N ASP A 385 -12.72 12.69 -0.16
CA ASP A 385 -13.38 13.35 0.97
C ASP A 385 -14.84 13.73 0.63
N GLY A 386 -15.40 13.13 -0.42
CA GLY A 386 -16.74 13.37 -0.92
C GLY A 386 -16.93 14.73 -1.60
N LYS A 387 -15.86 15.51 -1.82
CA LYS A 387 -15.94 16.80 -2.51
C LYS A 387 -16.19 16.65 -3.99
N PHE A 388 -15.56 15.67 -4.62
CA PHE A 388 -15.73 15.37 -6.03
C PHE A 388 -16.58 14.12 -6.20
N CYS A 389 -17.32 14.06 -7.29
CA CYS A 389 -18.19 12.94 -7.61
C CYS A 389 -17.89 12.38 -9.00
N SER A 390 -18.20 11.09 -9.16
CA SER A 390 -18.27 10.45 -10.46
C SER A 390 -19.37 11.06 -11.34
N ARG A 391 -19.20 10.91 -12.64
CA ARG A 391 -20.17 11.37 -13.65
C ARG A 391 -20.19 10.41 -14.82
N THR A 392 -21.37 10.07 -15.31
CA THR A 392 -21.55 9.31 -16.55
C THR A 392 -21.48 10.24 -17.76
N ILE A 393 -20.72 9.83 -18.77
CA ILE A 393 -20.63 10.51 -20.05
C ILE A 393 -20.97 9.53 -21.19
N PRO A 394 -21.67 9.99 -22.25
CA PRO A 394 -21.89 9.18 -23.43
C PRO A 394 -20.58 8.98 -24.19
N LEU A 395 -20.48 7.87 -24.91
CA LEU A 395 -19.40 7.55 -25.83
C LEU A 395 -19.93 7.57 -27.28
N ASP A 396 -19.02 7.73 -28.25
CA ASP A 396 -19.35 7.81 -29.66
C ASP A 396 -19.95 6.47 -30.21
N ASP A 397 -19.65 5.35 -29.51
CA ASP A 397 -20.22 4.02 -29.80
C ASP A 397 -21.64 3.79 -29.27
N GLY A 398 -22.27 4.83 -28.71
CA GLY A 398 -23.59 4.76 -28.06
C GLY A 398 -23.55 4.16 -26.65
N GLY A 399 -22.38 3.78 -26.14
CA GLY A 399 -22.19 3.33 -24.77
C GLY A 399 -22.03 4.47 -23.77
N GLU A 400 -21.83 4.12 -22.52
CA GLU A 400 -21.59 5.06 -21.43
C GLU A 400 -20.28 4.76 -20.71
N ARG A 401 -19.62 5.82 -20.24
CA ARG A 401 -18.42 5.71 -19.38
C ARG A 401 -18.63 6.54 -18.11
N VAL A 402 -18.39 5.94 -16.97
CA VAL A 402 -18.30 6.68 -15.73
C VAL A 402 -16.89 7.25 -15.60
N ILE A 403 -16.78 8.55 -15.35
CA ILE A 403 -15.52 9.26 -15.16
C ILE A 403 -15.45 9.85 -13.76
N TYR A 404 -14.23 9.95 -13.22
CA TYR A 404 -13.92 10.61 -11.95
C TYR A 404 -12.75 11.59 -12.12
N PRO A 405 -13.00 12.81 -12.58
CA PRO A 405 -11.95 13.77 -12.96
C PRO A 405 -11.16 14.37 -11.79
N ILE A 406 -11.67 14.31 -10.56
CA ILE A 406 -11.10 14.92 -9.34
C ILE A 406 -10.93 16.43 -9.45
N ASN A 407 -11.90 17.10 -10.07
CA ASN A 407 -11.99 18.57 -10.16
C ASN A 407 -13.45 19.04 -10.06
N SER A 408 -13.64 20.34 -9.79
CA SER A 408 -14.97 20.95 -9.60
C SER A 408 -15.81 20.99 -10.89
N GLU A 409 -15.16 21.04 -12.03
CA GLU A 409 -15.80 21.11 -13.34
C GLU A 409 -16.26 19.73 -13.84
N GLN A 410 -15.94 18.68 -13.12
CA GLN A 410 -16.24 17.28 -13.49
C GLN A 410 -15.83 16.94 -14.93
N ASN A 411 -14.66 17.44 -15.36
CA ASN A 411 -14.20 17.39 -16.73
C ASN A 411 -12.74 16.91 -16.82
N LEU A 412 -12.49 15.80 -17.53
CA LEU A 412 -11.15 15.29 -17.79
C LEU A 412 -10.29 16.24 -18.66
N GLY A 413 -10.89 17.22 -19.27
CA GLY A 413 -10.20 18.29 -19.99
C GLY A 413 -9.48 19.29 -19.08
N ILE A 414 -9.81 19.31 -17.79
CA ILE A 414 -9.26 20.18 -16.75
C ILE A 414 -8.37 19.33 -15.83
N PRO A 415 -7.23 19.87 -15.35
CA PRO A 415 -6.35 19.09 -14.50
C PRO A 415 -7.02 18.72 -13.16
N PRO A 416 -6.64 17.59 -12.55
CA PRO A 416 -7.17 17.21 -11.26
C PRO A 416 -6.74 18.19 -10.15
N SER A 417 -7.43 18.17 -9.03
CA SER A 417 -7.12 19.00 -7.86
C SER A 417 -5.79 18.60 -7.23
N ARG A 418 -4.87 19.57 -7.10
CA ARG A 418 -3.56 19.36 -6.42
C ARG A 418 -3.69 19.05 -4.93
N LYS A 419 -4.83 19.33 -4.31
CA LYS A 419 -5.09 18.98 -2.91
C LYS A 419 -5.50 17.52 -2.74
N HIS A 420 -6.00 16.89 -3.81
CA HIS A 420 -6.53 15.53 -3.78
C HIS A 420 -5.67 14.53 -4.52
N VAL A 421 -4.85 14.99 -5.47
CA VAL A 421 -3.86 14.17 -6.18
C VAL A 421 -2.47 14.65 -5.79
N LEU A 422 -1.80 13.89 -4.95
CA LEU A 422 -0.52 14.24 -4.36
C LEU A 422 0.58 13.28 -4.84
N LYS A 423 1.80 13.79 -4.89
CA LYS A 423 3.00 13.00 -5.20
C LYS A 423 3.84 12.84 -3.93
N MET A 424 4.25 11.62 -3.65
CA MET A 424 5.32 11.32 -2.69
C MET A 424 6.67 11.51 -3.35
N ASN A 425 7.56 12.28 -2.71
CA ASN A 425 8.90 12.57 -3.24
C ASN A 425 9.97 11.61 -2.68
N ASN A 426 9.79 11.10 -1.47
CA ASN A 426 10.77 10.30 -0.74
C ASN A 426 10.29 8.88 -0.43
N ALA A 427 9.11 8.51 -0.88
CA ALA A 427 8.51 7.21 -0.68
C ALA A 427 7.88 6.68 -1.96
N TYR A 428 7.76 5.36 -2.03
CA TYR A 428 7.11 4.65 -3.13
C TYR A 428 6.38 3.43 -2.59
N PHE A 429 5.10 3.28 -2.90
CA PHE A 429 4.34 2.08 -2.54
C PHE A 429 4.30 1.11 -3.72
N PRO A 430 4.99 -0.03 -3.65
CA PRO A 430 5.05 -1.00 -4.74
C PRO A 430 3.79 -1.86 -4.79
N GLY A 431 2.77 -1.39 -5.49
CA GLY A 431 1.45 -1.98 -5.57
C GLY A 431 0.35 -0.94 -5.47
N ALA A 432 -0.76 -1.33 -4.86
CA ALA A 432 -1.86 -0.44 -4.52
C ALA A 432 -2.34 -0.69 -3.08
N MET A 433 -2.69 0.38 -2.38
CA MET A 433 -3.24 0.36 -1.04
C MET A 433 -4.43 1.29 -0.96
N ILE A 434 -5.54 0.79 -0.44
CA ILE A 434 -6.75 1.55 -0.22
C ILE A 434 -7.06 1.50 1.26
N ASN A 435 -7.28 2.67 1.84
CA ASN A 435 -7.67 2.83 3.22
C ASN A 435 -8.99 3.59 3.28
N ILE A 436 -9.93 3.08 4.06
CA ILE A 436 -11.25 3.66 4.26
C ILE A 436 -11.46 3.84 5.76
N ARG A 437 -11.93 5.02 6.16
CA ARG A 437 -12.43 5.29 7.52
C ARG A 437 -13.85 5.78 7.40
N LEU A 438 -14.76 5.14 8.10
CA LEU A 438 -16.19 5.45 8.12
C LEU A 438 -16.64 5.67 9.57
N PRO A 439 -17.26 6.79 9.89
CA PRO A 439 -17.96 6.94 11.17
C PRO A 439 -19.18 6.04 11.18
N LEU A 440 -19.37 5.27 12.25
CA LEU A 440 -20.44 4.26 12.37
C LEU A 440 -21.64 4.78 13.17
N THR A 441 -22.08 5.95 12.93
CA THR A 441 -23.26 6.45 13.59
C THR A 441 -24.40 6.56 12.57
N GLU A 442 -25.48 5.81 12.75
CA GLU A 442 -26.76 5.93 12.03
C GLU A 442 -26.89 5.30 10.62
N SER A 443 -25.81 4.82 9.96
CA SER A 443 -25.98 3.92 8.79
C SER A 443 -26.49 2.53 9.18
N ILE A 444 -26.95 2.38 10.38
CA ILE A 444 -27.14 1.17 11.12
C ILE A 444 -28.60 1.17 11.57
N VAL A 445 -29.27 0.06 11.36
CA VAL A 445 -30.63 -0.15 11.88
C VAL A 445 -30.49 -0.76 13.26
N SER A 446 -31.27 -0.28 14.23
CA SER A 446 -31.42 -1.01 15.50
C SER A 446 -32.11 -2.33 15.20
N VAL A 447 -31.55 -3.41 15.68
CA VAL A 447 -32.21 -4.70 15.69
C VAL A 447 -33.22 -4.64 16.86
N ALA A 448 -34.49 -4.44 16.54
CA ALA A 448 -35.56 -4.44 17.51
C ALA A 448 -35.81 -5.86 18.04
#